data_fb5143b9c98b499a38d2e56a743d4236
#
_entry.id   fb5143b9c98b499a38d2e56a743d4236
#
_cell.length_a   1.000
_cell.length_b   1.000
_cell.length_c   1.000
_cell.angle_alpha   90.00
_cell.angle_beta   90.00
_cell.angle_gamma   90.00
#
_symmetry.space_group_name_H-M   'P 1'
#
loop_
_entity.id
_entity.type
_entity.pdbx_description
1 polymer ?
#
loop_
_entity_poly.entity_id
_entity_poly.type
_entity_poly.pdbx_seq_one_letter_code
_entity_poly.pdbx_strand_id
1 'polypeptide(L)'
;IAQTGTNQTNKNAVPRGVAKIGDPLPWLFEWGGMLGPVKEFGEYADGVGVTNTAPEVDGVVRRIPLLMAIGDEIYPAMAVEVIRVATGAPSYQVKTGEGGIIALRVPGFNTIETDANARIWLRWNKGYITTSIADLETSEVRFNNKTVIIGMNAEGLGGIIATPVGERYAYELTASTLSTVLDG
;
A
#
# COMPACT_ATOMS: atom_id res chain seq x y z
N ILE A 1 5.18 -7.24 3.38
CA ILE A 1 4.72 -7.00 2.02
C ILE A 1 3.89 -8.19 1.58
N ALA A 2 2.73 -7.95 1.02
CA ALA A 2 1.88 -8.97 0.42
C ALA A 2 1.66 -8.64 -1.06
N GLN A 3 1.72 -9.64 -1.90
CA GLN A 3 1.37 -9.57 -3.31
C GLN A 3 0.06 -10.31 -3.56
N THR A 4 -0.74 -9.80 -4.47
CA THR A 4 -2.03 -10.35 -4.86
C THR A 4 -1.99 -10.81 -6.33
N GLY A 5 -3.09 -11.37 -6.82
CA GLY A 5 -3.19 -11.86 -8.20
C GLY A 5 -2.92 -13.35 -8.35
N THR A 6 -2.91 -14.08 -7.25
CA THR A 6 -2.82 -15.55 -7.19
C THR A 6 -4.08 -16.13 -6.57
N ASN A 7 -4.40 -17.38 -6.90
CA ASN A 7 -5.46 -18.14 -6.21
C ASN A 7 -4.95 -18.80 -4.91
N GLN A 8 -3.71 -18.58 -4.55
CA GLN A 8 -3.12 -19.09 -3.32
C GLN A 8 -3.15 -18.02 -2.25
N THR A 9 -3.61 -18.36 -1.06
CA THR A 9 -3.60 -17.46 0.09
C THR A 9 -2.71 -18.05 1.18
N ASN A 10 -1.70 -17.29 1.54
CA ASN A 10 -0.81 -17.57 2.63
C ASN A 10 -1.31 -16.80 3.88
N LYS A 11 -1.68 -17.54 4.94
CA LYS A 11 -2.27 -16.97 6.17
C LYS A 11 -1.27 -16.27 7.10
N ASN A 12 0.00 -16.14 6.73
CA ASN A 12 1.01 -15.43 7.54
C ASN A 12 0.79 -13.90 7.52
N ALA A 13 -0.10 -13.41 6.69
CA ALA A 13 -0.49 -12.01 6.62
C ALA A 13 -1.89 -11.84 7.23
N VAL A 14 -1.96 -11.71 8.54
CA VAL A 14 -3.23 -11.47 9.23
C VAL A 14 -3.56 -9.97 9.14
N PRO A 15 -4.71 -9.59 8.59
CA PRO A 15 -5.11 -8.18 8.55
C PRO A 15 -5.32 -7.68 9.98
N ARG A 16 -4.86 -6.47 10.27
CA ARG A 16 -5.27 -5.77 11.48
C ARG A 16 -6.74 -5.39 11.34
N GLY A 17 -7.48 -5.47 12.43
CA GLY A 17 -8.91 -5.24 12.42
C GLY A 17 -9.32 -3.91 11.75
N VAL A 18 -10.40 -3.94 11.00
CA VAL A 18 -11.03 -2.77 10.38
C VAL A 18 -12.29 -2.44 11.12
N ALA A 19 -12.38 -1.22 11.66
CA ALA A 19 -13.64 -0.71 12.19
C ALA A 19 -14.51 -0.25 11.03
N LYS A 20 -15.64 -0.93 10.80
CA LYS A 20 -16.53 -0.70 9.66
C LYS A 20 -17.83 -0.02 10.10
N ILE A 21 -18.24 1.02 9.36
CA ILE A 21 -19.60 1.56 9.38
C ILE A 21 -20.19 1.33 7.99
N GLY A 22 -21.18 0.47 7.89
CA GLY A 22 -21.71 -0.08 6.65
C GLY A 22 -20.88 -1.26 6.15
N ASP A 23 -21.15 -1.68 4.91
CA ASP A 23 -20.42 -2.79 4.27
C ASP A 23 -19.52 -2.26 3.15
N PRO A 24 -18.20 -2.25 3.33
CA PRO A 24 -17.27 -1.79 2.32
C PRO A 24 -16.94 -2.84 1.24
N LEU A 25 -17.12 -4.15 1.51
CA LEU A 25 -16.67 -5.22 0.61
C LEU A 25 -17.15 -5.07 -0.84
N PRO A 26 -18.45 -4.75 -1.12
CA PRO A 26 -18.93 -4.62 -2.50
C PRO A 26 -18.25 -3.51 -3.31
N TRP A 27 -17.58 -2.58 -2.65
CA TRP A 27 -16.95 -1.41 -3.27
C TRP A 27 -15.44 -1.55 -3.47
N LEU A 28 -14.83 -2.53 -2.81
CA LEU A 28 -13.40 -2.72 -2.86
C LEU A 28 -12.99 -3.55 -4.07
N PHE A 29 -11.78 -3.30 -4.55
CA PHE A 29 -11.17 -4.18 -5.54
C PHE A 29 -10.86 -5.52 -4.90
N GLU A 30 -11.38 -6.59 -5.48
CA GLU A 30 -11.21 -7.96 -5.00
C GLU A 30 -10.07 -8.66 -5.72
N TRP A 31 -9.24 -9.34 -4.94
CA TRP A 31 -8.18 -10.22 -5.45
C TRP A 31 -8.50 -11.68 -5.12
N GLY A 32 -8.18 -12.59 -6.05
CA GLY A 32 -8.43 -14.01 -5.87
C GLY A 32 -7.59 -14.70 -4.79
N GLY A 33 -6.54 -14.03 -4.29
CA GLY A 33 -5.68 -14.54 -3.25
C GLY A 33 -4.50 -13.63 -2.96
N MET A 34 -3.64 -14.01 -2.01
CA MET A 34 -2.52 -13.22 -1.56
C MET A 34 -1.31 -14.08 -1.23
N LEU A 35 -0.13 -13.63 -1.65
CA LEU A 35 1.15 -14.12 -1.14
C LEU A 35 1.62 -13.15 -0.06
N GLY A 36 1.55 -13.59 1.19
CA GLY A 36 2.06 -12.86 2.34
C GLY A 36 3.58 -13.02 2.50
N PRO A 37 4.16 -12.36 3.51
CA PRO A 37 5.56 -12.57 3.89
C PRO A 37 5.79 -14.03 4.33
N VAL A 38 7.03 -14.46 4.30
CA VAL A 38 7.41 -15.72 4.96
C VAL A 38 7.13 -15.60 6.47
N LYS A 39 6.85 -16.73 7.10
CA LYS A 39 6.38 -16.77 8.49
C LYS A 39 7.30 -16.00 9.45
N GLU A 40 8.60 -16.19 9.30
CA GLU A 40 9.64 -15.58 10.15
C GLU A 40 9.60 -14.04 10.12
N PHE A 41 9.26 -13.44 8.99
CA PHE A 41 9.10 -11.98 8.90
C PHE A 41 7.70 -11.53 9.30
N GLY A 42 6.67 -12.31 8.96
CA GLY A 42 5.29 -11.98 9.28
C GLY A 42 5.00 -11.95 10.78
N GLU A 43 5.63 -12.81 11.56
CA GLU A 43 5.45 -12.88 13.02
C GLU A 43 6.05 -11.67 13.77
N TYR A 44 7.09 -11.06 13.22
CA TYR A 44 7.78 -9.92 13.84
C TYR A 44 7.40 -8.57 13.23
N ALA A 45 6.60 -8.56 12.16
CA ALA A 45 6.17 -7.33 11.52
C ALA A 45 5.07 -6.62 12.35
N ASP A 46 5.21 -5.32 12.56
CA ASP A 46 4.18 -4.48 13.19
C ASP A 46 2.92 -4.35 12.31
N GLY A 47 3.05 -4.64 11.03
CA GLY A 47 1.95 -4.63 10.08
C GLY A 47 2.29 -5.24 8.73
N VAL A 48 1.23 -5.57 7.99
CA VAL A 48 1.33 -6.12 6.62
C VAL A 48 0.37 -5.36 5.72
N GLY A 49 0.90 -4.78 4.66
CA GLY A 49 0.14 -4.07 3.64
C GLY A 49 0.37 -4.64 2.24
N VAL A 50 -0.61 -4.45 1.38
CA VAL A 50 -0.56 -4.88 -0.03
C VAL A 50 0.20 -3.85 -0.87
N THR A 51 1.05 -4.32 -1.76
CA THR A 51 1.86 -3.48 -2.67
C THR A 51 1.37 -3.49 -4.11
N ASN A 52 0.35 -4.28 -4.40
CA ASN A 52 -0.21 -4.38 -5.74
C ASN A 52 -1.13 -3.21 -6.07
N THR A 53 -1.24 -2.95 -7.36
CA THR A 53 -2.24 -2.06 -7.95
C THR A 53 -2.81 -2.67 -9.20
N ALA A 54 -4.01 -2.24 -9.57
CA ALA A 54 -4.60 -2.54 -10.86
C ALA A 54 -4.36 -1.34 -11.79
N PRO A 55 -3.61 -1.51 -12.89
CA PRO A 55 -3.45 -0.43 -13.87
C PRO A 55 -4.80 -0.10 -14.53
N GLU A 56 -4.89 1.09 -15.10
CA GLU A 56 -6.03 1.48 -15.94
C GLU A 56 -6.07 0.63 -17.23
N VAL A 57 -7.14 0.76 -18.01
CA VAL A 57 -7.34 -0.03 -19.24
C VAL A 57 -6.19 0.12 -20.25
N ASP A 58 -5.51 1.26 -20.22
CA ASP A 58 -4.34 1.55 -21.06
C ASP A 58 -3.00 1.03 -20.47
N GLY A 59 -3.05 0.30 -19.36
CA GLY A 59 -1.88 -0.24 -18.68
C GLY A 59 -1.14 0.75 -17.79
N VAL A 60 -1.59 2.01 -17.70
CA VAL A 60 -0.91 3.06 -16.92
C VAL A 60 -1.47 3.13 -15.51
N VAL A 61 -0.60 3.16 -14.51
CA VAL A 61 -0.98 3.30 -13.11
C VAL A 61 -1.14 4.78 -12.76
N ARG A 62 -2.39 5.21 -12.55
CA ARG A 62 -2.73 6.58 -12.11
C ARG A 62 -3.37 6.61 -10.74
N ARG A 63 -4.12 5.57 -10.40
CA ARG A 63 -4.83 5.43 -9.13
C ARG A 63 -4.40 4.16 -8.42
N ILE A 64 -4.46 4.21 -7.11
CA ILE A 64 -4.20 3.03 -6.28
C ILE A 64 -5.34 2.82 -5.29
N PRO A 65 -5.83 1.58 -5.13
CA PRO A 65 -6.72 1.27 -4.03
C PRO A 65 -5.95 1.33 -2.70
N LEU A 66 -6.49 2.07 -1.74
CA LEU A 66 -5.95 2.12 -0.39
C LEU A 66 -6.44 0.97 0.48
N LEU A 67 -7.56 0.37 0.10
CA LEU A 67 -8.12 -0.85 0.69
C LEU A 67 -8.48 -1.82 -0.41
N MET A 68 -8.31 -3.10 -0.14
CA MET A 68 -8.59 -4.21 -1.06
C MET A 68 -9.26 -5.34 -0.32
N ALA A 69 -10.08 -6.12 -1.02
CA ALA A 69 -10.71 -7.32 -0.51
C ALA A 69 -9.95 -8.58 -0.97
N ILE A 70 -9.84 -9.56 -0.11
CA ILE A 70 -9.39 -10.92 -0.42
C ILE A 70 -10.35 -11.87 0.29
N GLY A 71 -11.32 -12.38 -0.45
CA GLY A 71 -12.51 -12.99 0.14
C GLY A 71 -13.24 -11.99 1.04
N ASP A 72 -13.60 -12.38 2.24
CA ASP A 72 -14.34 -11.54 3.20
C ASP A 72 -13.43 -10.62 4.04
N GLU A 73 -12.14 -10.63 3.79
CA GLU A 73 -11.15 -9.87 4.57
C GLU A 73 -10.68 -8.62 3.82
N ILE A 74 -10.46 -7.55 4.57
CA ILE A 74 -10.01 -6.26 4.03
C ILE A 74 -8.55 -6.05 4.41
N TYR A 75 -7.73 -5.74 3.41
CA TYR A 75 -6.31 -5.45 3.54
C TYR A 75 -6.00 -4.02 3.13
N PRO A 76 -5.17 -3.29 3.89
CA PRO A 76 -4.71 -1.97 3.52
C PRO A 76 -3.63 -2.04 2.44
N ALA A 77 -3.53 -1.00 1.63
CA ALA A 77 -2.31 -0.73 0.89
C ALA A 77 -1.14 -0.51 1.87
N MET A 78 0.08 -0.83 1.45
CA MET A 78 1.28 -0.68 2.28
C MET A 78 1.41 0.73 2.87
N ALA A 79 1.11 1.77 2.11
CA ALA A 79 1.19 3.15 2.59
C ALA A 79 0.24 3.44 3.76
N VAL A 80 -0.99 2.90 3.73
CA VAL A 80 -1.96 3.04 4.84
C VAL A 80 -1.46 2.30 6.08
N GLU A 81 -0.89 1.12 5.89
CA GLU A 81 -0.34 0.33 7.00
C GLU A 81 0.89 1.00 7.63
N VAL A 82 1.76 1.62 6.83
CA VAL A 82 2.89 2.42 7.33
C VAL A 82 2.39 3.56 8.21
N ILE A 83 1.34 4.28 7.80
CA ILE A 83 0.74 5.37 8.60
C ILE A 83 0.13 4.80 9.88
N ARG A 84 -0.58 3.67 9.81
CA ARG A 84 -1.16 3.03 11.00
C ARG A 84 -0.08 2.66 12.02
N VAL A 85 1.01 2.05 11.59
CA VAL A 85 2.14 1.70 12.46
C VAL A 85 2.80 2.95 13.04
N ALA A 86 3.07 3.95 12.20
CA ALA A 86 3.72 5.19 12.63
C ALA A 86 2.90 5.98 13.66
N THR A 87 1.57 5.92 13.59
CA THR A 87 0.67 6.57 14.55
C THR A 87 0.37 5.71 15.79
N GLY A 88 0.82 4.46 15.81
CA GLY A 88 0.47 3.50 16.86
C GLY A 88 -1.02 3.11 16.86
N ALA A 89 -1.75 3.37 15.78
CA ALA A 89 -3.17 3.07 15.69
C ALA A 89 -3.42 1.56 15.73
N PRO A 90 -4.41 1.08 16.51
CA PRO A 90 -4.71 -0.35 16.60
C PRO A 90 -5.41 -0.88 15.35
N SER A 91 -6.09 -0.01 14.58
CA SER A 91 -6.89 -0.34 13.42
C SER A 91 -7.07 0.89 12.53
N TYR A 92 -7.67 0.70 11.37
CA TYR A 92 -8.20 1.79 10.55
C TYR A 92 -9.73 1.73 10.51
N GLN A 93 -10.35 2.85 10.14
CA GLN A 93 -11.80 3.03 10.15
C GLN A 93 -12.27 3.30 8.73
N VAL A 94 -13.33 2.59 8.33
CA VAL A 94 -13.95 2.73 7.01
C VAL A 94 -15.43 3.05 7.19
N LYS A 95 -15.89 4.08 6.50
CA LYS A 95 -17.31 4.42 6.43
C LYS A 95 -17.80 4.27 5.00
N THR A 96 -18.89 3.55 4.85
CA THR A 96 -19.58 3.31 3.58
C THR A 96 -20.95 3.97 3.59
N GLY A 97 -21.40 4.47 2.46
CA GLY A 97 -22.74 4.98 2.20
C GLY A 97 -23.35 4.33 0.97
N GLU A 98 -24.46 4.90 0.50
CA GLU A 98 -25.20 4.37 -0.65
C GLU A 98 -24.40 4.37 -1.97
N GLY A 99 -23.44 5.29 -2.09
CA GLY A 99 -22.62 5.46 -3.30
C GLY A 99 -21.20 4.91 -3.20
N GLY A 100 -20.84 4.17 -2.12
CA GLY A 100 -19.49 3.61 -1.96
C GLY A 100 -18.81 4.00 -0.66
N ILE A 101 -17.48 3.98 -0.69
CA ILE A 101 -16.65 4.42 0.43
C ILE A 101 -16.79 5.94 0.58
N ILE A 102 -17.14 6.40 1.78
CA ILE A 102 -17.26 7.83 2.12
C ILE A 102 -15.98 8.35 2.77
N ALA A 103 -15.35 7.51 3.63
CA ALA A 103 -14.18 7.93 4.38
C ALA A 103 -13.31 6.72 4.76
N LEU A 104 -12.02 6.94 4.66
CA LEU A 104 -10.97 6.10 5.24
C LEU A 104 -10.19 6.94 6.24
N ARG A 105 -10.06 6.45 7.47
CA ARG A 105 -9.35 7.15 8.54
C ARG A 105 -8.39 6.22 9.26
N VAL A 106 -7.21 6.73 9.57
CA VAL A 106 -6.28 6.12 10.51
C VAL A 106 -6.30 6.98 11.79
N PRO A 107 -6.64 6.43 12.98
CA PRO A 107 -6.59 7.18 14.23
C PRO A 107 -5.21 7.80 14.45
N GLY A 108 -5.17 9.07 14.85
CA GLY A 108 -3.91 9.83 14.96
C GLY A 108 -3.43 10.46 13.66
N PHE A 109 -4.13 10.20 12.56
CA PHE A 109 -3.91 10.83 11.26
C PHE A 109 -5.22 11.43 10.72
N ASN A 110 -5.11 12.24 9.66
CA ASN A 110 -6.28 12.84 9.01
C ASN A 110 -7.13 11.79 8.30
N THR A 111 -8.39 12.14 8.01
CA THR A 111 -9.23 11.38 7.09
C THR A 111 -8.64 11.46 5.70
N ILE A 112 -8.50 10.33 5.04
CA ILE A 112 -7.99 10.22 3.67
C ILE A 112 -9.19 10.24 2.73
N GLU A 113 -9.25 11.23 1.86
CA GLU A 113 -10.28 11.31 0.83
C GLU A 113 -9.99 10.31 -0.28
N THR A 114 -11.02 9.56 -0.68
CA THR A 114 -10.92 8.53 -1.72
C THR A 114 -12.10 8.64 -2.67
N ASP A 115 -12.02 7.97 -3.81
CA ASP A 115 -13.21 7.69 -4.61
C ASP A 115 -14.08 6.59 -3.94
N ALA A 116 -15.25 6.32 -4.54
CA ALA A 116 -16.20 5.33 -4.05
C ALA A 116 -15.61 3.91 -3.87
N ASN A 117 -14.49 3.62 -4.51
CA ASN A 117 -13.80 2.33 -4.46
C ASN A 117 -12.53 2.35 -3.60
N ALA A 118 -12.43 3.29 -2.68
CA ALA A 118 -11.26 3.49 -1.81
C ALA A 118 -9.96 3.75 -2.58
N ARG A 119 -10.02 4.39 -3.77
CA ARG A 119 -8.82 4.70 -4.56
C ARG A 119 -8.48 6.18 -4.46
N ILE A 120 -7.19 6.48 -4.59
CA ILE A 120 -6.66 7.85 -4.71
C ILE A 120 -5.91 8.01 -6.03
N TRP A 121 -5.87 9.25 -6.55
CA TRP A 121 -4.97 9.65 -7.61
C TRP A 121 -3.57 9.82 -7.07
N LEU A 122 -2.59 9.19 -7.73
CA LEU A 122 -1.20 9.32 -7.33
C LEU A 122 -0.57 10.60 -7.86
N ARG A 123 0.12 11.30 -6.98
CA ARG A 123 1.08 12.34 -7.35
C ARG A 123 2.44 11.68 -7.55
N TRP A 124 2.84 11.52 -8.80
CA TRP A 124 4.13 10.96 -9.13
C TRP A 124 5.22 12.01 -8.97
N ASN A 125 6.09 11.85 -7.99
CA ASN A 125 7.25 12.70 -7.78
C ASN A 125 8.34 12.41 -8.82
N LYS A 126 9.24 13.38 -9.04
CA LYS A 126 10.36 13.26 -9.99
C LYS A 126 11.43 12.24 -9.59
N GLY A 127 11.35 11.73 -8.38
CA GLY A 127 12.26 10.72 -7.83
C GLY A 127 12.40 10.85 -6.32
N TYR A 128 12.93 9.82 -5.72
CA TYR A 128 13.25 9.73 -4.31
C TYR A 128 14.76 9.60 -4.13
N ILE A 129 15.29 10.00 -2.98
CA ILE A 129 16.68 9.71 -2.65
C ILE A 129 16.81 8.20 -2.49
N THR A 130 17.63 7.60 -3.33
CA THR A 130 17.88 6.15 -3.30
C THR A 130 19.36 5.89 -3.11
N THR A 131 19.66 4.82 -2.39
CA THR A 131 21.03 4.32 -2.26
C THR A 131 21.03 2.81 -2.39
N SER A 132 22.07 2.25 -2.99
CA SER A 132 22.25 0.81 -3.02
C SER A 132 22.52 0.29 -1.62
N ILE A 133 22.02 -0.89 -1.30
CA ILE A 133 22.34 -1.55 -0.03
C ILE A 133 23.85 -1.82 0.10
N ALA A 134 24.54 -2.03 -1.03
CA ALA A 134 25.99 -2.22 -1.05
C ALA A 134 26.78 -0.94 -0.67
N ASP A 135 26.15 0.21 -0.84
CA ASP A 135 26.80 1.51 -0.60
C ASP A 135 26.38 2.12 0.75
N LEU A 136 25.60 1.41 1.58
CA LEU A 136 25.06 1.96 2.84
C LEU A 136 26.14 2.45 3.80
N GLU A 137 27.25 1.74 3.91
CA GLU A 137 28.36 2.10 4.83
C GLU A 137 29.12 3.35 4.37
N THR A 138 29.17 3.60 3.07
CA THR A 138 29.87 4.74 2.45
C THR A 138 28.95 5.90 2.12
N SER A 139 27.65 5.69 2.19
CA SER A 139 26.63 6.67 1.85
C SER A 139 26.49 7.76 2.92
N GLU A 140 26.34 9.01 2.48
CA GLU A 140 26.02 10.13 3.35
C GLU A 140 24.53 10.21 3.72
N VAL A 141 23.70 9.25 3.25
CA VAL A 141 22.27 9.24 3.50
C VAL A 141 21.99 9.05 4.99
N ARG A 142 21.20 9.96 5.54
CA ARG A 142 20.76 9.92 6.94
C ARG A 142 19.34 9.35 7.02
N PHE A 143 19.15 8.28 7.79
CA PHE A 143 17.87 7.59 7.94
C PHE A 143 17.08 8.02 9.19
N ASN A 144 17.66 8.83 10.08
CA ASN A 144 17.03 9.27 11.32
C ASN A 144 15.71 10.02 11.02
N ASN A 145 14.63 9.62 11.68
CA ASN A 145 13.29 10.17 11.53
C ASN A 145 12.76 10.15 10.09
N LYS A 146 13.11 9.12 9.33
CA LYS A 146 12.62 8.91 7.96
C LYS A 146 11.93 7.57 7.82
N THR A 147 10.90 7.53 6.98
CA THR A 147 10.38 6.27 6.47
C THR A 147 11.32 5.77 5.38
N VAL A 148 11.81 4.56 5.54
CA VAL A 148 12.71 3.92 4.57
C VAL A 148 11.96 2.78 3.88
N ILE A 149 11.98 2.79 2.55
CA ILE A 149 11.40 1.73 1.74
C ILE A 149 12.54 0.92 1.13
N ILE A 150 12.55 -0.38 1.43
CA ILE A 150 13.51 -1.32 0.86
C ILE A 150 12.81 -2.03 -0.31
N GLY A 151 13.36 -1.91 -1.49
CA GLY A 151 12.83 -2.52 -2.70
C GLY A 151 13.92 -3.21 -3.52
N MET A 152 13.48 -4.13 -4.39
CA MET A 152 14.37 -4.78 -5.35
C MET A 152 14.16 -4.16 -6.73
N ASN A 153 15.26 -3.87 -7.42
CA ASN A 153 15.27 -3.36 -8.79
C ASN A 153 16.20 -4.17 -9.71
N ALA A 154 16.62 -5.35 -9.26
CA ALA A 154 17.43 -6.23 -10.10
C ALA A 154 16.64 -6.71 -11.31
N GLU A 155 17.31 -6.83 -12.44
CA GLU A 155 16.71 -7.32 -13.69
C GLU A 155 16.06 -8.70 -13.48
N GLY A 156 14.81 -8.84 -13.91
CA GLY A 156 14.02 -10.06 -13.71
C GLY A 156 13.42 -10.27 -12.32
N LEU A 157 13.78 -9.48 -11.32
CA LEU A 157 13.24 -9.57 -9.95
C LEU A 157 12.38 -8.37 -9.55
N GLY A 158 12.67 -7.18 -10.09
CA GLY A 158 11.90 -5.97 -9.84
C GLY A 158 10.84 -5.75 -10.91
N GLY A 159 9.59 -5.50 -10.51
CA GLY A 159 8.54 -5.08 -11.44
C GLY A 159 8.78 -3.65 -11.93
N ILE A 160 8.55 -3.42 -13.22
CA ILE A 160 8.44 -2.09 -13.82
C ILE A 160 6.96 -1.83 -14.08
N ILE A 161 6.49 -0.63 -13.77
CA ILE A 161 5.13 -0.18 -14.00
C ILE A 161 5.13 1.05 -14.90
N ALA A 162 4.17 1.11 -15.82
CA ALA A 162 3.93 2.30 -16.62
C ALA A 162 3.17 3.33 -15.78
N THR A 163 3.67 4.57 -15.78
CA THR A 163 3.07 5.69 -15.04
C THR A 163 2.93 6.92 -15.95
N PRO A 164 2.15 7.94 -15.56
CA PRO A 164 2.03 9.17 -16.35
C PRO A 164 3.35 9.93 -16.57
N VAL A 165 4.37 9.63 -15.76
CA VAL A 165 5.70 10.27 -15.84
C VAL A 165 6.77 9.32 -16.40
N GLY A 166 6.36 8.25 -17.06
CA GLY A 166 7.23 7.21 -17.61
C GLY A 166 7.29 5.95 -16.76
N GLU A 167 8.18 5.05 -17.10
CA GLU A 167 8.39 3.81 -16.36
C GLU A 167 8.98 4.08 -14.97
N ARG A 168 8.52 3.32 -13.97
CA ARG A 168 8.99 3.37 -12.59
C ARG A 168 9.13 1.96 -12.03
N TYR A 169 10.01 1.80 -11.06
CA TYR A 169 10.07 0.54 -10.31
C TYR A 169 8.86 0.38 -9.39
N ALA A 170 8.37 -0.84 -9.26
CA ALA A 170 7.18 -1.14 -8.46
C ALA A 170 7.28 -0.70 -6.99
N TYR A 171 8.47 -0.67 -6.39
CA TYR A 171 8.65 -0.18 -5.01
C TYR A 171 8.39 1.34 -4.88
N GLU A 172 8.59 2.11 -5.96
CA GLU A 172 8.29 3.55 -5.97
C GLU A 172 6.77 3.83 -5.87
N LEU A 173 5.93 2.84 -6.19
CA LEU A 173 4.48 2.94 -5.99
C LEU A 173 4.14 3.19 -4.53
N THR A 174 4.75 2.44 -3.61
CA THR A 174 4.53 2.63 -2.17
C THR A 174 5.01 4.02 -1.71
N ALA A 175 6.16 4.46 -2.20
CA ALA A 175 6.70 5.79 -1.89
C ALA A 175 5.77 6.90 -2.39
N SER A 176 5.31 6.80 -3.65
CA SER A 176 4.39 7.78 -4.26
C SER A 176 3.03 7.79 -3.57
N THR A 177 2.53 6.62 -3.17
CA THR A 177 1.27 6.52 -2.42
C THR A 177 1.40 7.18 -1.04
N LEU A 178 2.47 6.87 -0.31
CA LEU A 178 2.72 7.45 1.01
C LEU A 178 2.88 8.97 0.93
N SER A 179 3.70 9.46 0.00
CA SER A 179 3.87 10.91 -0.23
C SER A 179 2.54 11.59 -0.59
N THR A 180 1.74 10.97 -1.48
CA THR A 180 0.43 11.52 -1.86
C THR A 180 -0.50 11.63 -0.65
N VAL A 181 -0.53 10.62 0.23
CA VAL A 181 -1.40 10.63 1.41
C VAL A 181 -0.90 11.59 2.49
N LEU A 182 0.41 11.76 2.63
CA LEU A 182 1.00 12.69 3.62
C LEU A 182 0.86 14.16 3.22
N ASP A 183 0.90 14.45 1.92
CA ASP A 183 0.86 15.82 1.40
C ASP A 183 -0.59 16.34 1.21
N GLY A 184 -1.60 15.46 1.25
CA GLY A 184 -3.03 15.79 1.13
C GLY A 184 -3.48 15.97 -0.31
#